data_928dc2da7810c5b624d26b5c6d2b6c2a
#
_entry.id   928dc2da7810c5b624d26b5c6d2b6c2a
#
_cell.length_a   1.000
_cell.length_b   1.000
_cell.length_c   1.000
_cell.angle_alpha   90.00
_cell.angle_beta   90.00
_cell.angle_gamma   90.00
#
_symmetry.space_group_name_H-M   'P 1'
#
loop_
_entity.id
_entity.type
_entity.pdbx_description
1 polymer ?
#
loop_
_entity_poly.entity_id
_entity_poly.type
_entity_poly.pdbx_seq_one_letter_code
_entity_poly.pdbx_strand_id
1 'polypeptide(L)'
;NEADFGFEMLMDVCGVDYLNYGDDEWTTNDATGSGFSRGVAREPVILDEADEFDPKRFAVVYHLLSLQHNIRMRLRVYTGTSNPPIVKSVVDIWNGANWFEREVFDLYGILFEGHPDLRRILTDYGFIGHPFRKDFPLSGNVEVHYDADEGRVVYKPVSIEPRTLVPRVIRDDNRYAADLKDANDG
;
A
#
# COMPACT_ATOMS: atom_id res chain seq x y z
N ASN A 1 16.11 -14.37 18.55
CA ASN A 1 16.98 -15.26 17.74
C ASN A 1 17.25 -16.50 18.55
N GLU A 2 16.38 -17.50 18.43
CA GLU A 2 16.75 -18.83 18.90
C GLU A 2 17.81 -19.38 17.94
N ALA A 3 18.82 -20.04 18.53
CA ALA A 3 20.00 -20.53 17.81
C ALA A 3 19.70 -21.45 16.61
N ASP A 4 18.46 -21.96 16.54
CA ASP A 4 18.03 -22.93 15.51
C ASP A 4 17.65 -22.28 14.17
N PHE A 5 17.34 -20.98 14.12
CA PHE A 5 16.89 -20.31 12.88
C PHE A 5 17.85 -19.25 12.38
N GLY A 6 18.59 -18.58 13.25
CA GLY A 6 19.69 -17.67 12.93
C GLY A 6 19.35 -16.62 11.86
N PHE A 7 18.20 -15.92 11.96
CA PHE A 7 17.87 -14.82 11.05
C PHE A 7 18.59 -13.55 11.48
N GLU A 8 19.84 -13.41 11.06
CA GLU A 8 20.70 -12.30 11.43
C GLU A 8 20.35 -11.02 10.67
N MET A 9 19.81 -11.15 9.47
CA MET A 9 19.59 -10.02 8.58
C MET A 9 18.12 -9.76 8.32
N LEU A 10 17.66 -8.54 8.67
CA LEU A 10 16.42 -7.98 8.17
C LEU A 10 16.71 -7.35 6.82
N MET A 11 16.11 -7.90 5.76
CA MET A 11 16.32 -7.42 4.40
C MET A 11 15.39 -6.27 4.05
N ASP A 12 14.14 -6.34 4.51
CA ASP A 12 13.11 -5.36 4.18
C ASP A 12 11.93 -5.46 5.14
N VAL A 13 11.23 -4.33 5.34
CA VAL A 13 9.93 -4.25 6.02
C VAL A 13 9.02 -3.38 5.20
N CYS A 14 7.89 -3.90 4.78
CA CYS A 14 6.90 -3.15 4.03
C CYS A 14 5.50 -3.27 4.62
N GLY A 15 4.71 -2.19 4.50
CA GLY A 15 3.30 -2.18 4.84
C GLY A 15 2.44 -2.71 3.69
N VAL A 16 1.25 -3.20 4.02
CA VAL A 16 0.25 -3.62 3.05
C VAL A 16 -1.12 -3.18 3.55
N ASP A 17 -1.92 -2.61 2.65
CA ASP A 17 -3.34 -2.36 2.86
C ASP A 17 -4.13 -3.36 1.99
N TYR A 18 -4.92 -4.21 2.64
CA TYR A 18 -5.73 -5.26 2.01
C TYR A 18 -7.17 -4.81 1.71
N LEU A 19 -7.48 -3.52 1.90
CA LEU A 19 -8.80 -2.99 1.53
C LEU A 19 -9.12 -3.39 0.08
N ASN A 20 -10.29 -3.95 -0.15
CA ASN A 20 -10.75 -4.50 -1.43
C ASN A 20 -9.91 -5.68 -1.98
N TYR A 21 -9.06 -6.30 -1.18
CA TYR A 21 -8.31 -7.46 -1.64
C TYR A 21 -9.21 -8.69 -1.81
N GLY A 22 -9.38 -9.11 -3.05
CA GLY A 22 -10.24 -10.25 -3.42
C GLY A 22 -11.66 -9.85 -3.86
N ASP A 23 -12.08 -8.60 -3.61
CA ASP A 23 -13.41 -8.11 -3.96
C ASP A 23 -13.43 -7.31 -5.28
N ASP A 24 -12.27 -6.86 -5.74
CA ASP A 24 -12.13 -6.14 -7.00
C ASP A 24 -12.35 -7.08 -8.19
N GLU A 25 -13.54 -7.00 -8.78
CA GLU A 25 -13.76 -7.56 -10.11
C GLU A 25 -12.88 -6.82 -11.12
N TRP A 26 -12.43 -7.58 -12.13
CA TRP A 26 -11.64 -7.04 -13.22
C TRP A 26 -12.53 -6.20 -14.12
N THR A 27 -12.82 -4.96 -13.75
CA THR A 27 -13.55 -4.03 -14.63
C THR A 27 -12.61 -3.42 -15.67
N THR A 28 -13.05 -3.43 -16.93
CA THR A 28 -12.41 -2.71 -18.01
C THR A 28 -12.94 -1.28 -18.03
N ASN A 29 -12.03 -0.31 -17.92
CA ASN A 29 -12.39 1.08 -18.16
C ASN A 29 -12.08 1.43 -19.61
N ASP A 30 -12.94 2.22 -20.25
CA ASP A 30 -12.73 2.73 -21.59
C ASP A 30 -11.46 3.56 -21.69
N ALA A 31 -10.81 3.50 -22.85
CA ALA A 31 -9.67 4.35 -23.14
C ALA A 31 -10.07 5.82 -23.08
N THR A 32 -9.33 6.61 -22.32
CA THR A 32 -9.52 8.06 -22.30
C THR A 32 -8.63 8.72 -23.34
N GLY A 33 -8.98 9.92 -23.81
CA GLY A 33 -8.15 10.69 -24.75
C GLY A 33 -6.75 11.05 -24.22
N SER A 34 -6.51 10.89 -22.92
CA SER A 34 -5.24 11.20 -22.23
C SER A 34 -4.45 9.95 -21.80
N GLY A 35 -4.92 8.74 -22.08
CA GLY A 35 -4.24 7.48 -21.72
C GLY A 35 -5.23 6.37 -21.35
N PHE A 36 -4.65 5.27 -20.85
CA PHE A 36 -5.40 4.03 -20.62
C PHE A 36 -5.41 3.66 -19.14
N SER A 37 -6.54 3.19 -18.61
CA SER A 37 -6.67 2.73 -17.24
C SER A 37 -6.06 1.34 -17.05
N ARG A 38 -5.25 1.16 -16.01
CA ARG A 38 -4.82 -0.16 -15.54
C ARG A 38 -5.78 -0.78 -14.51
N GLY A 39 -7.02 -0.35 -14.47
CA GLY A 39 -7.96 -0.80 -13.44
C GLY A 39 -7.65 -0.22 -12.06
N VAL A 40 -7.01 0.95 -12.01
CA VAL A 40 -6.84 1.71 -10.78
C VAL A 40 -8.10 2.54 -10.57
N ALA A 41 -8.74 2.40 -9.42
CA ALA A 41 -9.84 3.25 -9.04
C ALA A 41 -9.36 4.71 -9.00
N ARG A 42 -10.09 5.62 -9.67
CA ARG A 42 -9.74 7.04 -9.71
C ARG A 42 -10.15 7.76 -8.44
N GLU A 43 -11.21 7.27 -7.83
CA GLU A 43 -11.78 7.82 -6.62
C GLU A 43 -11.29 7.01 -5.42
N PRO A 44 -11.10 7.64 -4.26
CA PRO A 44 -10.78 6.93 -3.03
C PRO A 44 -11.92 5.98 -2.67
N VAL A 45 -11.57 4.84 -2.14
CA VAL A 45 -12.56 3.89 -1.63
C VAL A 45 -13.25 4.53 -0.42
N ILE A 46 -14.59 4.56 -0.46
CA ILE A 46 -15.38 4.99 0.70
C ILE A 46 -15.43 3.80 1.66
N LEU A 47 -14.89 4.01 2.84
CA LEU A 47 -14.90 3.00 3.90
C LEU A 47 -16.29 2.85 4.47
N ASP A 48 -16.73 1.63 4.69
CA ASP A 48 -17.84 1.33 5.59
C ASP A 48 -17.34 1.06 7.04
N GLU A 49 -18.25 0.86 7.97
CA GLU A 49 -17.88 0.59 9.37
C GLU A 49 -17.11 -0.75 9.52
N ALA A 50 -17.39 -1.73 8.66
CA ALA A 50 -16.71 -3.02 8.69
C ALA A 50 -15.25 -2.88 8.21
N ASP A 51 -15.02 -2.12 7.16
CA ASP A 51 -13.68 -1.83 6.62
C ASP A 51 -12.84 -1.03 7.62
N GLU A 52 -13.45 -0.07 8.33
CA GLU A 52 -12.76 0.77 9.31
C GLU A 52 -12.21 -0.05 10.48
N PHE A 53 -12.90 -1.14 10.86
CA PHE A 53 -12.51 -1.98 11.99
C PHE A 53 -12.01 -3.38 11.59
N ASP A 54 -11.77 -3.64 10.30
CA ASP A 54 -11.24 -4.94 9.85
C ASP A 54 -9.84 -5.21 10.44
N PRO A 55 -9.69 -6.25 11.29
CA PRO A 55 -8.42 -6.59 11.90
C PRO A 55 -7.37 -7.11 10.90
N LYS A 56 -7.77 -7.46 9.68
CA LYS A 56 -6.90 -7.97 8.62
C LYS A 56 -6.61 -6.94 7.52
N ARG A 57 -7.17 -5.75 7.63
CA ARG A 57 -6.95 -4.70 6.62
C ARG A 57 -5.48 -4.36 6.47
N PHE A 58 -4.77 -4.12 7.57
CA PHE A 58 -3.35 -3.76 7.52
C PHE A 58 -2.45 -4.90 7.98
N ALA A 59 -1.34 -5.04 7.27
CA ALA A 59 -0.28 -5.96 7.68
C ALA A 59 1.11 -5.35 7.45
N VAL A 60 2.07 -5.82 8.23
CA VAL A 60 3.50 -5.57 8.02
C VAL A 60 4.15 -6.85 7.56
N VAL A 61 4.94 -6.77 6.50
CA VAL A 61 5.65 -7.89 5.91
C VAL A 61 7.14 -7.71 6.12
N TYR A 62 7.76 -8.68 6.76
CA TYR A 62 9.19 -8.72 7.04
C TYR A 62 9.85 -9.75 6.13
N HIS A 63 10.96 -9.37 5.51
CA HIS A 63 11.82 -10.27 4.77
C HIS A 63 13.11 -10.50 5.54
N LEU A 64 13.32 -11.74 5.95
CA LEU A 64 14.45 -12.14 6.78
C LEU A 64 15.39 -13.07 6.00
N LEU A 65 16.68 -12.96 6.29
CA LEU A 65 17.72 -13.83 5.74
C LEU A 65 18.56 -14.41 6.87
N SER A 66 18.70 -15.73 6.86
CA SER A 66 19.74 -16.42 7.62
C SER A 66 20.94 -16.67 6.69
N LEU A 67 22.06 -16.04 7.02
CA LEU A 67 23.32 -16.24 6.29
C LEU A 67 23.90 -17.64 6.58
N GLN A 68 23.80 -18.07 7.85
CA GLN A 68 24.32 -19.36 8.29
C GLN A 68 23.63 -20.52 7.57
N HIS A 69 22.31 -20.47 7.42
CA HIS A 69 21.52 -21.56 6.84
C HIS A 69 21.18 -21.33 5.37
N ASN A 70 21.50 -20.14 4.81
CA ASN A 70 21.12 -19.73 3.46
C ASN A 70 19.61 -19.87 3.21
N ILE A 71 18.80 -19.47 4.20
CA ILE A 71 17.35 -19.54 4.16
C ILE A 71 16.77 -18.14 4.20
N ARG A 72 15.76 -17.89 3.36
CA ARG A 72 14.93 -16.68 3.39
C ARG A 72 13.56 -16.98 3.93
N MET A 73 13.04 -16.06 4.74
CA MET A 73 11.69 -16.15 5.29
C MET A 73 10.94 -14.87 5.00
N ARG A 74 9.67 -15.00 4.61
CA ARG A 74 8.71 -13.90 4.63
C ARG A 74 7.75 -14.11 5.79
N LEU A 75 7.70 -13.14 6.68
CA LEU A 75 6.76 -13.12 7.79
C LEU A 75 5.76 -12.00 7.56
N ARG A 76 4.48 -12.30 7.69
CA ARG A 76 3.40 -11.32 7.63
C ARG A 76 2.69 -11.24 8.98
N VAL A 77 2.57 -10.02 9.49
CA VAL A 77 1.93 -9.73 10.78
C VAL A 77 0.76 -8.78 10.52
N TYR A 78 -0.45 -9.21 10.82
CA TYR A 78 -1.62 -8.33 10.79
C TYR A 78 -1.64 -7.44 12.03
N THR A 79 -2.16 -6.24 11.89
CA THR A 79 -2.22 -5.25 12.97
C THR A 79 -3.25 -5.61 14.05
N GLY A 80 -4.20 -6.51 13.75
CA GLY A 80 -5.27 -6.92 14.66
C GLY A 80 -6.35 -5.86 14.88
N THR A 81 -6.10 -4.64 14.45
CA THR A 81 -7.03 -3.50 14.41
C THR A 81 -6.64 -2.59 13.26
N SER A 82 -7.59 -1.94 12.64
CA SER A 82 -7.36 -0.98 11.55
C SER A 82 -7.46 0.48 12.01
N ASN A 83 -7.99 0.75 13.21
CA ASN A 83 -8.16 2.12 13.71
C ASN A 83 -7.81 2.26 15.20
N PRO A 84 -6.60 2.71 15.55
CA PRO A 84 -5.42 2.78 14.71
C PRO A 84 -4.75 1.41 14.50
N PRO A 85 -4.09 1.16 13.36
CA PRO A 85 -3.32 -0.06 13.13
C PRO A 85 -2.02 -0.01 13.93
N ILE A 86 -1.78 -1.05 14.76
CA ILE A 86 -0.61 -1.09 15.67
C ILE A 86 0.12 -2.43 15.55
N VAL A 87 1.44 -2.37 15.49
CA VAL A 87 2.34 -3.54 15.53
C VAL A 87 3.50 -3.24 16.47
N LYS A 88 4.07 -4.25 17.11
CA LYS A 88 5.29 -4.06 17.92
C LYS A 88 6.49 -3.78 17.03
N SER A 89 7.32 -2.80 17.43
CA SER A 89 8.59 -2.50 16.79
C SER A 89 9.59 -3.66 16.94
N VAL A 90 10.39 -3.86 15.91
CA VAL A 90 11.49 -4.84 15.92
C VAL A 90 12.88 -4.18 15.90
N VAL A 91 12.95 -2.88 16.18
CA VAL A 91 14.20 -2.10 16.17
C VAL A 91 15.21 -2.64 17.19
N ASP A 92 14.75 -3.16 18.33
CA ASP A 92 15.62 -3.77 19.33
C ASP A 92 16.28 -5.08 18.86
N ILE A 93 15.70 -5.73 17.83
CA ILE A 93 16.24 -6.95 17.24
C ILE A 93 17.15 -6.60 16.05
N TRP A 94 16.66 -5.72 15.18
CA TRP A 94 17.38 -5.26 13.98
C TRP A 94 17.36 -3.74 13.90
N ASN A 95 18.47 -3.09 14.17
CA ASN A 95 18.58 -1.63 14.15
C ASN A 95 18.16 -1.00 12.80
N GLY A 96 18.34 -1.73 11.70
CA GLY A 96 17.92 -1.30 10.37
C GLY A 96 16.40 -1.12 10.22
N ALA A 97 15.61 -1.78 11.07
CA ALA A 97 14.15 -1.66 11.08
C ALA A 97 13.66 -0.22 11.33
N ASN A 98 14.47 0.60 12.03
CA ASN A 98 14.12 1.99 12.35
C ASN A 98 13.63 2.77 11.12
N TRP A 99 14.37 2.70 10.01
CA TRP A 99 14.02 3.41 8.79
C TRP A 99 12.83 2.82 8.07
N PHE A 100 12.75 1.50 7.98
CA PHE A 100 11.64 0.79 7.35
C PHE A 100 10.32 1.01 8.11
N GLU A 101 10.34 0.93 9.44
CA GLU A 101 9.14 1.15 10.25
C GLU A 101 8.63 2.59 10.14
N ARG A 102 9.53 3.57 10.06
CA ARG A 102 9.16 4.97 9.78
C ARG A 102 8.56 5.15 8.40
N GLU A 103 9.08 4.47 7.37
CA GLU A 103 8.51 4.47 6.03
C GLU A 103 7.10 3.88 6.04
N VAL A 104 6.90 2.72 6.67
CA VAL A 104 5.59 2.09 6.78
C VAL A 104 4.61 2.98 7.57
N PHE A 105 5.07 3.61 8.64
CA PHE A 105 4.27 4.59 9.38
C PHE A 105 3.87 5.78 8.49
N ASP A 106 4.81 6.33 7.74
CA ASP A 106 4.55 7.49 6.89
C ASP A 106 3.55 7.17 5.77
N LEU A 107 3.72 6.05 5.09
CA LEU A 107 2.94 5.70 3.91
C LEU A 107 1.58 5.06 4.24
N TYR A 108 1.47 4.30 5.34
CA TYR A 108 0.26 3.55 5.71
C TYR A 108 -0.37 3.98 7.03
N GLY A 109 0.35 4.71 7.87
CA GLY A 109 -0.12 5.10 9.21
C GLY A 109 -0.14 3.96 10.22
N ILE A 110 0.64 2.90 9.99
CA ILE A 110 0.80 1.82 10.96
C ILE A 110 1.73 2.28 12.07
N LEU A 111 1.25 2.21 13.32
CA LEU A 111 2.02 2.59 14.50
C LEU A 111 2.89 1.43 14.95
N PHE A 112 4.13 1.72 15.32
CA PHE A 112 5.08 0.74 15.85
C PHE A 112 5.30 0.99 17.34
N GLU A 113 4.69 0.15 18.17
CA GLU A 113 4.81 0.23 19.62
C GLU A 113 6.25 -0.09 20.05
N GLY A 114 6.86 0.81 20.83
CA GLY A 114 8.26 0.69 21.26
C GLY A 114 9.29 1.25 20.29
N HIS A 115 8.87 1.82 19.15
CA HIS A 115 9.80 2.51 18.26
C HIS A 115 10.38 3.77 18.93
N PRO A 116 11.70 3.98 18.91
CA PRO A 116 12.34 5.09 19.66
C PRO A 116 12.04 6.48 19.10
N ASP A 117 11.77 6.61 17.80
CA ASP A 117 11.54 7.91 17.13
C ASP A 117 10.67 7.73 15.89
N LEU A 118 9.39 7.46 16.09
CA LEU A 118 8.42 7.23 15.01
C LEU A 118 7.95 8.57 14.43
N ARG A 119 8.54 8.96 13.31
CA ARG A 119 8.22 10.19 12.59
C ARG A 119 8.28 9.97 11.07
N ARG A 120 7.57 10.80 10.31
CA ARG A 120 7.57 10.75 8.85
C ARG A 120 8.96 10.99 8.26
N ILE A 121 9.24 10.38 7.10
CA ILE A 121 10.53 10.48 6.40
C ILE A 121 10.44 10.73 4.90
N LEU A 122 9.33 10.40 4.26
CA LEU A 122 9.15 10.49 2.81
C LEU A 122 8.17 11.58 2.40
N THR A 123 7.08 11.75 3.15
CA THR A 123 6.10 12.80 2.85
C THR A 123 6.59 14.16 3.32
N ASP A 124 6.09 15.21 2.69
CA ASP A 124 6.45 16.60 3.00
C ASP A 124 5.96 17.03 4.40
N TYR A 125 6.57 18.06 4.95
CA TYR A 125 6.12 18.71 6.19
C TYR A 125 4.68 19.20 6.01
N GLY A 126 3.80 18.82 6.90
CA GLY A 126 2.40 19.20 6.82
C GLY A 126 1.56 18.36 5.86
N PHE A 127 2.11 17.30 5.28
CA PHE A 127 1.32 16.34 4.49
C PHE A 127 0.25 15.67 5.36
N ILE A 128 -1.01 15.71 4.87
CA ILE A 128 -2.16 15.14 5.59
C ILE A 128 -2.57 13.83 4.94
N GLY A 129 -2.62 12.77 5.75
CA GLY A 129 -2.99 11.43 5.33
C GLY A 129 -1.79 10.50 5.11
N HIS A 130 -2.06 9.33 4.54
CA HIS A 130 -1.09 8.27 4.28
C HIS A 130 -1.27 7.79 2.84
N PRO A 131 -0.34 8.13 1.92
CA PRO A 131 -0.61 8.07 0.48
C PRO A 131 -0.69 6.67 -0.11
N PHE A 132 -0.26 5.63 0.61
CA PHE A 132 -0.33 4.25 0.13
C PHE A 132 -1.56 3.49 0.63
N ARG A 133 -2.38 4.11 1.47
CA ARG A 133 -3.69 3.56 1.81
C ARG A 133 -4.59 3.54 0.59
N LYS A 134 -5.41 2.50 0.46
CA LYS A 134 -6.37 2.36 -0.64
C LYS A 134 -7.51 3.37 -0.57
N ASP A 135 -7.81 3.89 0.61
CA ASP A 135 -8.75 4.98 0.84
C ASP A 135 -8.17 6.38 0.57
N PHE A 136 -6.88 6.48 0.20
CA PHE A 136 -6.26 7.75 -0.17
C PHE A 136 -6.32 7.94 -1.70
N PRO A 137 -6.76 9.13 -2.20
CA PRO A 137 -6.90 9.37 -3.63
C PRO A 137 -5.54 9.34 -4.35
N LEU A 138 -5.48 8.68 -5.52
CA LEU A 138 -4.26 8.52 -6.29
C LEU A 138 -3.57 9.84 -6.65
N SER A 139 -4.34 10.87 -6.98
CA SER A 139 -3.84 12.22 -7.30
C SER A 139 -3.55 13.07 -6.06
N GLY A 140 -3.87 12.57 -4.85
CA GLY A 140 -3.82 13.37 -3.63
C GLY A 140 -4.96 14.37 -3.52
N ASN A 141 -4.94 15.18 -2.46
CA ASN A 141 -5.96 16.21 -2.19
C ASN A 141 -5.47 17.61 -2.53
N VAL A 142 -4.15 17.80 -2.54
CA VAL A 142 -3.51 19.10 -2.67
C VAL A 142 -2.35 19.01 -3.65
N GLU A 143 -2.24 20.00 -4.54
CA GLU A 143 -1.08 20.15 -5.42
C GLU A 143 -0.29 21.39 -5.06
N VAL A 144 1.00 21.37 -5.40
CA VAL A 144 1.93 22.46 -5.19
C VAL A 144 2.10 23.22 -6.51
N HIS A 145 1.86 24.52 -6.50
CA HIS A 145 1.95 25.36 -7.67
C HIS A 145 2.81 26.61 -7.37
N TYR A 146 3.64 27.01 -8.34
CA TYR A 146 4.33 28.28 -8.25
C TYR A 146 3.43 29.41 -8.75
N ASP A 147 3.14 30.35 -7.86
CA ASP A 147 2.41 31.57 -8.19
C ASP A 147 3.40 32.65 -8.59
N ALA A 148 3.35 33.08 -9.86
CA ALA A 148 4.28 34.06 -10.39
C ALA A 148 3.97 35.50 -9.90
N ASP A 149 2.73 35.76 -9.56
CA ASP A 149 2.30 37.10 -9.08
C ASP A 149 2.71 37.30 -7.62
N GLU A 150 2.61 36.23 -6.81
CA GLU A 150 3.07 36.26 -5.41
C GLU A 150 4.57 35.91 -5.28
N GLY A 151 5.21 35.43 -6.34
CA GLY A 151 6.63 35.01 -6.34
C GLY A 151 6.96 33.87 -5.40
N ARG A 152 5.97 33.04 -5.06
CA ARG A 152 6.13 31.90 -4.10
C ARG A 152 5.37 30.66 -4.51
N VAL A 153 5.72 29.57 -3.84
CA VAL A 153 5.00 28.30 -3.94
C VAL A 153 3.74 28.35 -3.06
N VAL A 154 2.60 28.01 -3.64
CA VAL A 154 1.30 27.96 -2.96
C VAL A 154 0.69 26.57 -3.06
N TYR A 155 -0.13 26.20 -2.09
CA TYR A 155 -0.92 24.99 -2.10
C TYR A 155 -2.32 25.29 -2.61
N LYS A 156 -2.81 24.45 -3.51
CA LYS A 156 -4.19 24.55 -4.01
C LYS A 156 -4.82 23.15 -4.11
N PRO A 157 -6.15 23.05 -4.14
CA PRO A 157 -6.82 21.78 -4.41
C PRO A 157 -6.30 21.15 -5.71
N VAL A 158 -6.16 19.84 -5.72
CA VAL A 158 -5.65 19.10 -6.88
C VAL A 158 -6.56 19.31 -8.10
N SER A 159 -5.93 19.67 -9.24
CA SER A 159 -6.58 19.80 -10.54
C SER A 159 -6.03 18.80 -11.58
N ILE A 160 -5.13 17.91 -11.14
CA ILE A 160 -4.46 16.94 -12.01
C ILE A 160 -5.45 15.87 -12.44
N GLU A 161 -5.68 15.76 -13.76
CA GLU A 161 -6.46 14.68 -14.32
C GLU A 161 -5.62 13.38 -14.35
N PRO A 162 -6.10 12.28 -13.74
CA PRO A 162 -5.37 11.02 -13.73
C PRO A 162 -5.14 10.50 -15.14
N ARG A 163 -3.88 10.27 -15.50
CA ARG A 163 -3.50 9.64 -16.76
C ARG A 163 -3.36 8.15 -16.59
N THR A 164 -4.06 7.40 -17.41
CA THR A 164 -3.94 5.94 -17.45
C THR A 164 -3.23 5.54 -18.73
N LEU A 165 -2.02 4.99 -18.58
CA LEU A 165 -1.09 4.76 -19.70
C LEU A 165 -1.29 3.43 -20.43
N VAL A 166 -1.98 2.45 -19.83
CA VAL A 166 -2.17 1.13 -20.43
C VAL A 166 -3.60 0.68 -20.25
N PRO A 167 -4.33 0.38 -21.36
CA PRO A 167 -5.66 -0.16 -21.26
C PRO A 167 -5.59 -1.54 -20.62
N ARG A 168 -6.52 -1.79 -19.71
CA ARG A 168 -6.82 -3.14 -19.29
C ARG A 168 -7.75 -3.73 -20.34
N VAL A 169 -7.18 -4.41 -21.33
CA VAL A 169 -7.97 -5.13 -22.32
C VAL A 169 -8.27 -6.51 -21.73
N ILE A 170 -9.55 -6.78 -21.45
CA ILE A 170 -10.00 -8.16 -21.37
C ILE A 170 -9.95 -8.66 -22.82
N ARG A 171 -9.01 -9.52 -23.11
CA ARG A 171 -9.01 -10.23 -24.37
C ARG A 171 -10.13 -11.25 -24.30
N ASP A 172 -11.15 -11.05 -25.11
CA ASP A 172 -12.07 -12.09 -25.54
C ASP A 172 -11.34 -13.05 -26.51
N ASP A 173 -10.18 -13.54 -26.07
CA ASP A 173 -9.60 -14.68 -26.75
C ASP A 173 -10.30 -15.91 -26.14
N ASN A 174 -11.10 -16.57 -26.94
CA ASN A 174 -11.86 -17.77 -26.57
C ASN A 174 -11.00 -18.96 -26.09
N ARG A 175 -9.74 -18.74 -25.68
CA ARG A 175 -8.81 -19.78 -25.23
C ARG A 175 -9.30 -20.53 -24.00
N TYR A 176 -10.08 -19.88 -23.16
CA TYR A 176 -10.63 -20.48 -21.94
C TYR A 176 -12.17 -20.63 -21.98
N ALA A 177 -12.83 -20.25 -23.09
CA ALA A 177 -14.27 -20.32 -23.18
C ALA A 177 -14.81 -21.76 -23.23
N ALA A 178 -13.99 -22.71 -23.66
CA ALA A 178 -14.32 -24.14 -23.62
C ALA A 178 -14.35 -24.68 -22.19
N ASP A 179 -13.32 -24.35 -21.40
CA ASP A 179 -13.17 -24.85 -20.03
C ASP A 179 -14.22 -24.25 -19.07
N LEU A 180 -14.69 -23.02 -19.35
CA LEU A 180 -15.74 -22.36 -18.57
C LEU A 180 -17.16 -22.87 -18.89
N LYS A 181 -17.41 -23.42 -20.09
CA LYS A 181 -18.69 -24.03 -20.44
C LYS A 181 -18.88 -25.35 -19.72
N ASP A 182 -17.83 -26.14 -19.62
CA ASP A 182 -17.88 -27.44 -18.94
C ASP A 182 -18.03 -27.31 -17.42
N ALA A 183 -17.68 -26.18 -16.82
CA ALA A 183 -17.83 -25.91 -15.40
C ALA A 183 -19.26 -25.47 -14.99
N ASN A 184 -20.08 -25.00 -15.94
CA ASN A 184 -21.46 -24.56 -15.68
C ASN A 184 -22.54 -25.62 -15.98
N ASP A 185 -22.18 -26.76 -16.58
CA ASP A 185 -23.09 -27.85 -16.92
C ASP A 185 -22.97 -29.08 -15.98
N GLY A 186 -22.33 -28.89 -14.79
CA GLY A 186 -22.14 -29.93 -13.76
C GLY A 186 -22.98 -29.75 -12.50
#